data_99167bfe9f4801929e851c927254ac3c
#
_entry.id   99167bfe9f4801929e851c927254ac3c
#
_cell.length_a   1.000
_cell.length_b   1.000
_cell.length_c   1.000
_cell.angle_alpha   90.00
_cell.angle_beta   90.00
_cell.angle_gamma   90.00
#
_symmetry.space_group_name_H-M   'P 1'
#
loop_
_entity.id
_entity.type
_entity.pdbx_description
1 polymer ?
#
loop_
_entity_poly.entity_id
_entity_poly.type
_entity_poly.pdbx_seq_one_letter_code
_entity_poly.pdbx_strand_id
1 'polypeptide(L)'
;MIVGSVVLDTNVLISAILFGGKPRDLLQLIIQGQIDAFISPALEKKFRDVLSRPKFKLTSEECFLICKEIETLMVMVFPKTSVTVIRSDPDDNAVLECALEADVDYIVTGDPHLLDLAEFKGIKIVTPSEFLQN
;
A
#
# COMPACT_ATOMS: atom_id res chain seq x y z
N MET A 1 -3.18 18.38 -11.38
CA MET A 1 -3.97 17.16 -11.18
C MET A 1 -3.04 15.97 -10.95
N ILE A 2 -3.28 15.21 -9.89
CA ILE A 2 -2.49 14.02 -9.60
C ILE A 2 -3.14 12.84 -10.33
N VAL A 3 -2.37 12.14 -11.15
CA VAL A 3 -2.81 10.92 -11.83
C VAL A 3 -1.71 9.89 -11.71
N GLY A 4 -2.06 8.63 -11.84
CA GLY A 4 -1.08 7.55 -11.83
C GLY A 4 -1.61 6.31 -11.12
N SER A 5 -0.69 5.38 -10.92
CA SER A 5 -0.97 4.10 -10.27
C SER A 5 -0.02 3.89 -9.11
N VAL A 6 -0.53 3.26 -8.06
CA VAL A 6 0.22 3.11 -6.81
C VAL A 6 0.05 1.73 -6.19
N VAL A 7 1.07 1.33 -5.42
CA VAL A 7 0.96 0.29 -4.39
C VAL A 7 1.23 0.99 -3.06
N LEU A 8 0.36 0.79 -2.09
CA LEU A 8 0.53 1.34 -0.74
C LEU A 8 1.11 0.28 0.18
N ASP A 9 2.15 0.67 0.92
CA ASP A 9 2.63 -0.15 2.01
C ASP A 9 1.54 -0.29 3.07
N THR A 10 1.52 -1.41 3.77
CA THR A 10 0.50 -1.70 4.79
C THR A 10 0.35 -0.57 5.80
N ASN A 11 1.46 -0.03 6.32
CA ASN A 11 1.40 1.02 7.34
C ASN A 11 0.77 2.31 6.81
N VAL A 12 0.97 2.64 5.54
CA VAL A 12 0.31 3.80 4.92
C VAL A 12 -1.19 3.58 4.88
N LEU A 13 -1.62 2.38 4.48
CA LEU A 13 -3.04 2.05 4.40
C LEU A 13 -3.71 2.07 5.78
N ILE A 14 -3.06 1.48 6.79
CA ILE A 14 -3.55 1.52 8.18
C ILE A 14 -3.69 2.96 8.66
N SER A 15 -2.67 3.79 8.42
CA SER A 15 -2.70 5.20 8.81
C SER A 15 -3.83 5.97 8.14
N ALA A 16 -4.07 5.69 6.86
CA ALA A 16 -5.16 6.33 6.11
C ALA A 16 -6.52 6.03 6.73
N ILE A 17 -6.73 4.80 7.16
CA ILE A 17 -8.02 4.35 7.68
C ILE A 17 -8.23 4.78 9.12
N LEU A 18 -7.22 4.61 9.97
CA LEU A 18 -7.37 4.79 11.42
C LEU A 18 -6.93 6.16 11.95
N PHE A 19 -5.97 6.82 11.30
CA PHE A 19 -5.37 8.02 11.86
C PHE A 19 -5.57 9.29 11.04
N GLY A 20 -5.74 9.18 9.73
CA GLY A 20 -5.97 10.34 8.87
C GLY A 20 -4.68 10.93 8.31
N GLY A 21 -4.63 12.26 8.17
CA GLY A 21 -3.45 12.97 7.65
C GLY A 21 -3.22 12.74 6.15
N LYS A 22 -1.98 12.88 5.72
CA LYS A 22 -1.61 12.71 4.31
C LYS A 22 -1.96 11.34 3.74
N PRO A 23 -1.79 10.24 4.50
CA PRO A 23 -2.26 8.94 4.00
C PRO A 23 -3.75 8.93 3.67
N ARG A 24 -4.59 9.58 4.46
CA ARG A 24 -6.04 9.65 4.19
C ARG A 24 -6.32 10.51 2.95
N ASP A 25 -5.58 11.61 2.76
CA ASP A 25 -5.74 12.44 1.57
C ASP A 25 -5.47 11.60 0.31
N LEU A 26 -4.44 10.75 0.37
CA LEU A 26 -4.11 9.83 -0.70
C LEU A 26 -5.24 8.82 -0.93
N LEU A 27 -5.77 8.24 0.14
CA LEU A 27 -6.87 7.29 0.04
C LEU A 27 -8.11 7.93 -0.59
N GLN A 28 -8.39 9.20 -0.31
CA GLN A 28 -9.49 9.93 -0.93
C GLN A 28 -9.33 10.01 -2.45
N LEU A 29 -8.10 10.18 -2.95
CA LEU A 29 -7.85 10.19 -4.40
C LEU A 29 -8.17 8.83 -5.02
N ILE A 30 -7.89 7.75 -4.31
CA ILE A 30 -8.23 6.39 -4.75
C ILE A 30 -9.75 6.23 -4.79
N ILE A 31 -10.44 6.64 -3.73
CA ILE A 31 -11.90 6.56 -3.63
C ILE A 31 -12.56 7.35 -4.76
N GLN A 32 -12.02 8.51 -5.09
CA GLN A 32 -12.54 9.37 -6.15
C GLN A 32 -12.20 8.88 -7.56
N GLY A 33 -11.41 7.81 -7.68
CA GLY A 33 -11.03 7.27 -8.97
C GLY A 33 -9.96 8.08 -9.71
N GLN A 34 -9.28 8.98 -9.03
CA GLN A 34 -8.25 9.81 -9.64
C GLN A 34 -6.90 9.10 -9.79
N ILE A 35 -6.65 8.11 -8.95
CA ILE A 35 -5.49 7.24 -9.06
C ILE A 35 -5.93 5.79 -8.88
N ASP A 36 -5.20 4.87 -9.52
CA ASP A 36 -5.47 3.44 -9.42
C ASP A 36 -4.54 2.82 -8.37
N ALA A 37 -5.10 2.01 -7.49
CA ALA A 37 -4.35 1.32 -6.45
C ALA A 37 -4.42 -0.18 -6.66
N PHE A 38 -3.31 -0.86 -6.40
CA PHE A 38 -3.16 -2.29 -6.60
C PHE A 38 -2.71 -2.95 -5.31
N ILE A 39 -3.13 -4.19 -5.12
CA ILE A 39 -2.80 -4.97 -3.95
C ILE A 39 -2.60 -6.44 -4.37
N SER A 40 -1.82 -7.18 -3.59
CA SER A 40 -1.60 -8.61 -3.83
C SER A 40 -2.16 -9.41 -2.66
N PRO A 41 -2.31 -10.74 -2.81
CA PRO A 41 -2.76 -11.59 -1.69
C PRO A 41 -1.85 -11.46 -0.46
N ALA A 42 -0.53 -11.37 -0.66
CA ALA A 42 0.41 -11.21 0.46
C ALA A 42 0.20 -9.89 1.20
N LEU A 43 0.00 -8.80 0.46
CA LEU A 43 -0.25 -7.49 1.06
C LEU A 43 -1.61 -7.43 1.76
N GLU A 44 -2.63 -8.04 1.16
CA GLU A 44 -3.95 -8.11 1.78
C GLU A 44 -3.90 -8.88 3.11
N LYS A 45 -3.20 -10.00 3.12
CA LYS A 45 -3.04 -10.79 4.33
C LYS A 45 -2.33 -9.99 5.41
N LYS A 46 -1.26 -9.29 5.06
CA LYS A 46 -0.51 -8.45 5.99
C LYS A 46 -1.40 -7.34 6.54
N PHE A 47 -2.16 -6.68 5.68
CA PHE A 47 -3.08 -5.62 6.09
C PHE A 47 -4.09 -6.15 7.10
N ARG A 48 -4.70 -7.29 6.81
CA ARG A 48 -5.69 -7.93 7.68
C ARG A 48 -5.08 -8.30 9.03
N ASP A 49 -3.87 -8.88 9.01
CA ASP A 49 -3.18 -9.28 10.24
C ASP A 49 -2.84 -8.07 11.12
N VAL A 50 -2.35 -6.99 10.52
CA VAL A 50 -2.00 -5.78 11.26
C VAL A 50 -3.25 -5.09 11.80
N LEU A 51 -4.29 -4.98 10.97
CA LEU A 51 -5.53 -4.31 11.35
C LEU A 51 -6.20 -4.99 12.55
N SER A 52 -6.06 -6.30 12.65
CA SER A 52 -6.69 -7.09 13.73
C SER A 52 -5.93 -7.05 15.05
N ARG A 53 -4.81 -6.33 15.13
CA ARG A 53 -4.04 -6.24 16.39
C ARG A 53 -4.85 -5.57 17.47
N PRO A 54 -4.77 -6.10 18.73
CA PRO A 54 -5.56 -5.57 19.85
C PRO A 54 -5.38 -4.07 20.11
N LYS A 55 -4.21 -3.52 19.79
CA LYS A 55 -3.93 -2.10 20.03
C LYS A 55 -4.88 -1.17 19.26
N PHE A 56 -5.48 -1.64 18.18
CA PHE A 56 -6.41 -0.82 17.39
C PHE A 56 -7.85 -0.93 17.88
N LYS A 57 -8.13 -1.87 18.79
CA LYS A 57 -9.44 -2.02 19.43
C LYS A 57 -10.62 -2.18 18.47
N LEU A 58 -10.37 -2.82 17.35
CA LEU A 58 -11.41 -3.11 16.36
C LEU A 58 -12.01 -4.49 16.63
N THR A 59 -13.31 -4.62 16.43
CA THR A 59 -13.96 -5.94 16.48
C THR A 59 -13.63 -6.72 15.21
N SER A 60 -13.85 -8.04 15.27
CA SER A 60 -13.68 -8.88 14.07
C SER A 60 -14.59 -8.43 12.94
N GLU A 61 -15.82 -8.00 13.26
CA GLU A 61 -16.76 -7.50 12.28
C GLU A 61 -16.26 -6.21 11.63
N GLU A 62 -15.75 -5.29 12.44
CA GLU A 62 -15.17 -4.04 11.91
C GLU A 62 -14.00 -4.30 10.98
N CYS A 63 -13.11 -5.21 11.36
CA CYS A 63 -11.98 -5.59 10.51
C CYS A 63 -12.46 -6.19 9.20
N PHE A 64 -13.47 -7.06 9.23
CA PHE A 64 -14.04 -7.68 8.04
C PHE A 64 -14.60 -6.62 7.09
N LEU A 65 -15.38 -5.68 7.61
CA LEU A 65 -15.99 -4.63 6.79
C LEU A 65 -14.93 -3.72 6.15
N ILE A 66 -13.91 -3.35 6.91
CA ILE A 66 -12.81 -2.53 6.38
C ILE A 66 -12.08 -3.27 5.26
N CYS A 67 -11.78 -4.55 5.45
CA CYS A 67 -11.11 -5.36 4.42
C CYS A 67 -11.96 -5.46 3.15
N LYS A 68 -13.27 -5.60 3.30
CA LYS A 68 -14.19 -5.63 2.15
C LYS A 68 -14.17 -4.32 1.37
N GLU A 69 -14.14 -3.19 2.07
CA GLU A 69 -14.05 -1.88 1.42
C GLU A 69 -12.75 -1.76 0.62
N ILE A 70 -11.63 -2.17 1.21
CA ILE A 70 -10.33 -2.13 0.53
C ILE A 70 -10.36 -3.01 -0.72
N GLU A 71 -10.96 -4.19 -0.65
CA GLU A 71 -11.10 -5.06 -1.82
C GLU A 71 -11.85 -4.40 -2.97
N THR A 72 -12.84 -3.55 -2.67
CA THR A 72 -13.60 -2.84 -3.72
C THR A 72 -12.83 -1.67 -4.30
N LEU A 73 -11.90 -1.10 -3.54
CA LEU A 73 -11.13 0.08 -3.95
C LEU A 73 -9.88 -0.25 -4.74
N MET A 74 -9.33 -1.44 -4.55
CA MET A 74 -8.04 -1.80 -5.12
C MET A 74 -8.14 -2.98 -6.07
N VAL A 75 -7.28 -2.98 -7.07
CA VAL A 75 -7.21 -4.07 -8.04
C VAL A 75 -6.25 -5.14 -7.50
N MET A 76 -6.73 -6.38 -7.43
CA MET A 76 -5.92 -7.50 -6.98
C MET A 76 -5.02 -7.98 -8.13
N VAL A 77 -3.72 -8.09 -7.85
CA VAL A 77 -2.77 -8.68 -8.79
C VAL A 77 -2.06 -9.86 -8.12
N PHE A 78 -1.56 -10.78 -8.92
CA PHE A 78 -0.94 -12.01 -8.44
C PHE A 78 0.52 -12.07 -8.94
N PRO A 79 1.48 -11.60 -8.12
CA PRO A 79 2.89 -11.54 -8.53
C PRO A 79 3.43 -12.89 -8.95
N LYS A 80 4.14 -12.91 -10.08
CA LYS A 80 4.76 -14.10 -10.64
C LYS A 80 6.26 -14.14 -10.38
N THR A 81 6.86 -12.98 -10.06
CA THR A 81 8.30 -12.84 -9.85
C THR A 81 8.59 -12.67 -8.38
N SER A 82 9.55 -13.46 -7.86
CA SER A 82 10.03 -13.29 -6.49
C SER A 82 11.12 -12.25 -6.46
N VAL A 83 11.09 -11.40 -5.43
CA VAL A 83 12.06 -10.33 -5.20
C VAL A 83 12.73 -10.54 -3.85
N THR A 84 14.06 -10.41 -3.82
CA THR A 84 14.83 -10.58 -2.57
C THR A 84 15.75 -9.39 -2.32
N VAL A 85 15.36 -8.20 -2.76
CA VAL A 85 16.16 -6.97 -2.62
C VAL A 85 16.32 -6.59 -1.15
N ILE A 86 15.24 -6.69 -0.37
CA ILE A 86 15.27 -6.43 1.07
C ILE A 86 15.34 -7.76 1.78
N ARG A 87 16.55 -8.21 2.08
CA ARG A 87 16.77 -9.56 2.63
C ARG A 87 16.19 -9.78 4.01
N SER A 88 16.15 -8.75 4.83
CA SER A 88 15.72 -8.86 6.22
C SER A 88 14.22 -8.71 6.42
N ASP A 89 13.47 -8.37 5.37
CA ASP A 89 12.05 -8.10 5.50
C ASP A 89 11.26 -8.61 4.28
N PRO A 90 10.71 -9.84 4.39
CA PRO A 90 9.88 -10.40 3.32
C PRO A 90 8.65 -9.56 3.00
N ASP A 91 8.11 -8.82 3.98
CA ASP A 91 6.94 -7.97 3.77
C ASP A 91 7.28 -6.81 2.82
N ASP A 92 8.47 -6.23 2.96
CA ASP A 92 8.93 -5.18 2.06
C ASP A 92 9.13 -5.72 0.64
N ASN A 93 9.66 -6.93 0.52
CA ASN A 93 9.80 -7.58 -0.79
C ASN A 93 8.44 -7.83 -1.43
N ALA A 94 7.40 -8.13 -0.64
CA ALA A 94 6.05 -8.30 -1.14
C ALA A 94 5.50 -7.02 -1.77
N VAL A 95 5.85 -5.86 -1.20
CA VAL A 95 5.48 -4.55 -1.78
C VAL A 95 6.12 -4.40 -3.17
N LEU A 96 7.40 -4.71 -3.28
CA LEU A 96 8.14 -4.63 -4.55
C LEU A 96 7.57 -5.60 -5.58
N GLU A 97 7.24 -6.81 -5.17
CA GLU A 97 6.67 -7.82 -6.05
C GLU A 97 5.31 -7.38 -6.61
N CYS A 98 4.45 -6.84 -5.76
CA CYS A 98 3.15 -6.32 -6.17
C CYS A 98 3.31 -5.17 -7.16
N ALA A 99 4.19 -4.24 -6.86
CA ALA A 99 4.43 -3.07 -7.69
C ALA A 99 4.95 -3.46 -9.07
N LEU A 100 5.84 -4.45 -9.12
CA LEU A 100 6.39 -4.94 -10.36
C LEU A 100 5.32 -5.62 -11.23
N GLU A 101 4.50 -6.48 -10.62
CA GLU A 101 3.43 -7.17 -11.34
C GLU A 101 2.40 -6.20 -11.88
N ALA A 102 2.01 -5.21 -11.10
CA ALA A 102 1.01 -4.22 -11.48
C ALA A 102 1.57 -3.15 -12.41
N ASP A 103 2.90 -3.06 -12.53
CA ASP A 103 3.58 -2.05 -13.34
C ASP A 103 3.12 -0.63 -12.97
N VAL A 104 3.14 -0.34 -11.66
CA VAL A 104 2.69 0.95 -11.15
C VAL A 104 3.74 2.04 -11.32
N ASP A 105 3.31 3.28 -11.19
CA ASP A 105 4.20 4.44 -11.25
C ASP A 105 4.91 4.67 -9.92
N TYR A 106 4.24 4.38 -8.79
CA TYR A 106 4.76 4.70 -7.47
C TYR A 106 4.49 3.59 -6.46
N ILE A 107 5.44 3.44 -5.54
CA ILE A 107 5.23 2.77 -4.25
C ILE A 107 5.17 3.88 -3.21
N VAL A 108 4.13 3.90 -2.39
CA VAL A 108 3.97 4.89 -1.34
C VAL A 108 4.18 4.21 0.02
N THR A 109 5.17 4.68 0.76
CA THR A 109 5.61 4.04 2.00
C THR A 109 6.19 5.07 2.96
N GLY A 110 6.27 4.71 4.24
CA GLY A 110 7.03 5.44 5.25
C GLY A 110 8.21 4.62 5.76
N ASP A 111 8.43 3.41 5.23
CA ASP A 111 9.49 2.52 5.68
C ASP A 111 10.85 2.98 5.16
N PRO A 112 11.82 3.26 6.06
CA PRO A 112 13.15 3.71 5.64
C PRO A 112 13.86 2.74 4.70
N HIS A 113 13.67 1.42 4.87
CA HIS A 113 14.32 0.43 4.02
C HIS A 113 13.86 0.53 2.57
N LEU A 114 12.56 0.76 2.36
CA LEU A 114 12.02 0.96 1.02
C LEU A 114 12.40 2.34 0.48
N LEU A 115 12.29 3.38 1.31
CA LEU A 115 12.62 4.74 0.90
C LEU A 115 14.10 4.87 0.50
N ASP A 116 14.99 4.13 1.15
CA ASP A 116 16.41 4.14 0.82
C ASP A 116 16.70 3.63 -0.60
N LEU A 117 15.82 2.79 -1.16
CA LEU A 117 15.96 2.38 -2.55
C LEU A 117 15.67 3.52 -3.53
N ALA A 118 14.85 4.48 -3.12
CA ALA A 118 14.40 5.63 -3.91
C ALA A 118 13.65 5.25 -5.20
N GLU A 119 14.09 4.20 -5.87
CA GLU A 119 13.49 3.74 -7.13
C GLU A 119 13.75 2.24 -7.27
N PHE A 120 12.80 1.52 -7.88
CA PHE A 120 12.93 0.11 -8.15
C PHE A 120 12.40 -0.18 -9.55
N LYS A 121 13.31 -0.50 -10.49
CA LYS A 121 12.97 -0.85 -11.88
C LYS A 121 12.04 0.18 -12.53
N GLY A 122 12.33 1.45 -12.33
CA GLY A 122 11.56 2.56 -12.89
C GLY A 122 10.38 3.00 -12.04
N ILE A 123 10.06 2.28 -10.96
CA ILE A 123 8.98 2.63 -10.06
C ILE A 123 9.55 3.52 -8.96
N LYS A 124 8.97 4.71 -8.77
CA LYS A 124 9.44 5.65 -7.75
C LYS A 124 8.90 5.26 -6.39
N ILE A 125 9.73 5.36 -5.36
CA ILE A 125 9.35 5.06 -3.98
C ILE A 125 9.32 6.37 -3.21
N VAL A 126 8.14 6.74 -2.72
CA VAL A 126 7.91 8.04 -2.11
C VAL A 126 7.06 7.93 -0.84
N THR A 127 7.10 8.97 -0.02
CA THR A 127 6.19 9.10 1.12
C THR A 127 4.83 9.63 0.63
N PRO A 128 3.78 9.51 1.45
CA PRO A 128 2.49 10.11 1.11
C PRO A 128 2.59 11.60 0.81
N SER A 129 3.37 12.34 1.62
CA SER A 129 3.56 13.78 1.40
C SER A 129 4.22 14.08 0.06
N GLU A 130 5.26 13.32 -0.27
CA GLU A 130 5.96 13.49 -1.55
C GLU A 130 5.05 13.17 -2.74
N PHE A 131 4.25 12.11 -2.62
CA PHE A 131 3.31 11.76 -3.67
C PHE A 131 2.30 12.88 -3.92
N LEU A 132 1.75 13.46 -2.85
CA LEU A 132 0.72 14.49 -2.96
C LEU A 132 1.25 15.83 -3.48
N GLN A 133 2.55 16.03 -3.50
CA GLN A 133 3.19 17.23 -4.05
C GLN A 133 3.41 17.15 -5.56
N ASN A 134 3.18 16.02 -6.17
CA ASN A 134 3.40 15.85 -7.61
C ASN A 134 2.27 16.44 -8.43
#